data_dd1a6024bed5b262fec4dd847b133828
#
_entry.id   dd1a6024bed5b262fec4dd847b133828
#
_cell.length_a   1.000
_cell.length_b   1.000
_cell.length_c   1.000
_cell.angle_alpha   90.00
_cell.angle_beta   90.00
_cell.angle_gamma   90.00
#
_symmetry.space_group_name_H-M   'P 1'
#
loop_
_entity.id
_entity.type
_entity.pdbx_description
1 polymer ?
#
loop_
_entity_poly.entity_id
_entity_poly.type
_entity_poly.pdbx_seq_one_letter_code
_entity_poly.pdbx_strand_id
1 'polypeptide(L)'
;RTVTSGFTYTGEGGSLNSFNVTPLEVYRVFVDGRPDQLVRGVDLIGTPLSMFSNIAAAGNEPSVFTGVCGAESGWVPVTASSPTIFVSKIETQRRAQARDIAPILPSPKPEMVKENDPDGVIFAAMRSEQERNKAALVLPNGPKPYYISYTIARYRHFQMAASLGGLMLSNVSPWQMSGGTQVLLGDYQRNSDAQYQEQIAPAQLPSEVDYDVIRRGLWESSDMMYKYALGMMAQKMNYLQQNPLPSEEAAL
;
A
#
# COMPACT_ATOMS: atom_id res chain seq x y z
N ARG A 1 23.61 -9.41 -0.29
CA ARG A 1 23.30 -8.49 -1.38
C ARG A 1 21.91 -7.91 -1.18
N THR A 2 21.79 -6.61 -1.25
CA THR A 2 20.51 -5.91 -1.17
C THR A 2 20.33 -5.01 -2.38
N VAL A 3 19.13 -4.92 -2.89
CA VAL A 3 18.68 -3.92 -3.85
C VAL A 3 17.70 -3.01 -3.13
N THR A 4 18.02 -1.73 -3.06
CA THR A 4 17.16 -0.72 -2.43
C THR A 4 16.71 0.28 -3.48
N SER A 5 15.46 0.66 -3.46
CA SER A 5 14.99 1.85 -4.16
C SER A 5 14.19 2.73 -3.20
N GLY A 6 14.54 3.93 -3.20
CA GLY A 6 13.77 5.13 -3.21
C GLY A 6 13.19 5.71 -1.96
N PHE A 7 12.98 5.12 -0.83
CA PHE A 7 12.48 5.84 0.33
C PHE A 7 13.31 5.57 1.58
N THR A 8 14.09 6.56 1.96
CA THR A 8 14.70 6.61 3.29
C THR A 8 13.86 7.53 4.14
N TYR A 9 13.18 7.00 5.14
CA TYR A 9 12.52 7.79 6.16
C TYR A 9 13.49 7.98 7.33
N THR A 10 14.00 9.19 7.50
CA THR A 10 14.66 9.59 8.74
C THR A 10 13.55 10.11 9.65
N GLY A 11 13.24 9.38 10.72
CA GLY A 11 12.02 9.47 11.49
C GLY A 11 11.58 10.86 11.93
N GLU A 12 10.28 11.01 12.16
CA GLU A 12 9.68 12.12 12.90
C GLU A 12 10.34 12.24 14.29
N GLY A 13 10.91 13.40 14.58
CA GLY A 13 11.38 13.70 15.91
C GLY A 13 12.89 13.83 16.11
N GLY A 14 13.62 14.35 15.15
CA GLY A 14 14.86 15.04 15.45
C GLY A 14 16.14 14.22 15.61
N SER A 15 16.21 12.97 15.18
CA SER A 15 17.48 12.26 15.05
C SER A 15 17.97 12.30 13.60
N LEU A 16 18.59 13.40 13.21
CA LEU A 16 19.22 13.62 11.91
C LEU A 16 20.37 12.62 11.62
N ASN A 17 20.71 11.77 12.56
CA ASN A 17 21.88 10.92 12.53
C ASN A 17 21.60 9.43 12.32
N SER A 18 20.34 9.05 12.07
CA SER A 18 20.00 7.65 11.82
C SER A 18 19.19 7.48 10.54
N PHE A 19 19.35 6.34 9.90
CA PHE A 19 18.53 5.94 8.77
C PHE A 19 17.84 4.61 9.05
N ASN A 20 16.68 4.45 8.43
CA ASN A 20 15.98 3.19 8.31
C ASN A 20 15.61 3.03 6.82
N VAL A 21 16.16 2.03 6.17
CA VAL A 21 15.91 1.73 4.76
C VAL A 21 15.26 0.38 4.65
N THR A 22 14.12 0.34 4.01
CA THR A 22 13.45 -0.89 3.63
C THR A 22 13.96 -1.35 2.26
N PRO A 23 14.77 -2.42 2.18
CA PRO A 23 15.21 -2.94 0.89
C PRO A 23 14.05 -3.55 0.11
N LEU A 24 14.08 -3.42 -1.21
CA LEU A 24 13.14 -4.12 -2.10
C LEU A 24 13.46 -5.61 -2.16
N GLU A 25 14.75 -5.95 -2.28
CA GLU A 25 15.23 -7.31 -2.36
C GLU A 25 16.45 -7.49 -1.47
N VAL A 26 16.46 -8.57 -0.71
CA VAL A 26 17.59 -8.97 0.14
C VAL A 26 17.94 -10.41 -0.18
N TYR A 27 19.19 -10.66 -0.53
CA TYR A 27 19.70 -11.98 -0.81
C TYR A 27 20.75 -12.41 0.20
N ARG A 28 20.62 -13.62 0.73
CA ARG A 28 21.71 -14.30 1.41
C ARG A 28 22.62 -14.91 0.34
N VAL A 29 23.86 -14.45 0.31
CA VAL A 29 24.88 -14.98 -0.57
C VAL A 29 25.70 -16.03 0.19
N PHE A 30 25.94 -17.16 -0.42
CA PHE A 30 26.71 -18.26 0.17
C PHE A 30 28.11 -18.32 -0.41
N VAL A 31 29.11 -18.41 0.45
CA VAL A 31 30.54 -18.50 0.04
C VAL A 31 30.92 -19.88 -0.52
N ASP A 32 30.07 -20.88 -0.33
CA ASP A 32 30.29 -22.25 -0.80
C ASP A 32 29.69 -22.54 -2.20
N GLY A 33 29.24 -21.49 -2.91
CA GLY A 33 28.72 -21.60 -4.28
C GLY A 33 27.28 -22.07 -4.40
N ARG A 34 26.56 -22.22 -3.30
CA ARG A 34 25.10 -22.45 -3.35
C ARG A 34 24.39 -21.24 -3.97
N PRO A 35 23.22 -21.45 -4.60
CA PRO A 35 22.42 -20.34 -5.13
C PRO A 35 22.05 -19.32 -4.05
N ASP A 36 22.03 -18.06 -4.41
CA ASP A 36 21.59 -16.96 -3.56
C ASP A 36 20.13 -17.21 -3.10
N GLN A 37 19.86 -16.96 -1.85
CA GLN A 37 18.53 -17.13 -1.25
C GLN A 37 17.87 -15.79 -1.01
N LEU A 38 16.70 -15.55 -1.60
CA LEU A 38 15.88 -14.37 -1.30
C LEU A 38 15.37 -14.41 0.15
N VAL A 39 15.58 -13.35 0.89
CA VAL A 39 15.18 -13.18 2.30
C VAL A 39 14.19 -12.04 2.42
N ARG A 40 13.19 -12.17 3.28
CA ARG A 40 12.18 -11.14 3.54
C ARG A 40 12.25 -10.63 4.97
N GLY A 41 11.70 -9.43 5.18
CA GLY A 41 11.50 -8.88 6.51
C GLY A 41 12.77 -8.35 7.16
N VAL A 42 13.68 -7.81 6.37
CA VAL A 42 14.92 -7.19 6.83
C VAL A 42 14.89 -5.71 6.47
N ASP A 43 15.06 -4.84 7.47
CA ASP A 43 15.32 -3.42 7.27
C ASP A 43 16.79 -3.12 7.58
N LEU A 44 17.41 -2.21 6.85
CA LEU A 44 18.74 -1.70 7.11
C LEU A 44 18.61 -0.49 8.03
N ILE A 45 19.28 -0.54 9.17
CA ILE A 45 19.28 0.54 10.15
C ILE A 45 20.72 0.98 10.46
N GLY A 46 20.89 2.17 10.97
CA GLY A 46 22.18 2.66 11.42
C GLY A 46 22.32 4.17 11.28
N THR A 47 23.55 4.62 11.40
CA THR A 47 23.91 6.01 11.14
C THR A 47 24.71 6.12 9.85
N PRO A 48 24.56 7.19 9.06
CA PRO A 48 25.34 7.38 7.84
C PRO A 48 26.86 7.32 8.10
N LEU A 49 27.32 7.91 9.19
CA LEU A 49 28.72 7.92 9.56
C LEU A 49 29.27 6.52 9.81
N SER A 50 28.52 5.69 10.55
CA SER A 50 28.90 4.29 10.80
C SER A 50 28.93 3.48 9.51
N MET A 51 27.93 3.67 8.63
CA MET A 51 27.89 2.97 7.35
C MET A 51 29.07 3.37 6.44
N PHE A 52 29.34 4.66 6.29
CA PHE A 52 30.43 5.15 5.45
C PHE A 52 31.81 4.72 5.95
N SER A 53 32.02 4.66 7.27
CA SER A 53 33.28 4.16 7.83
C SER A 53 33.51 2.66 7.62
N ASN A 54 32.48 1.91 7.27
CA ASN A 54 32.55 0.47 6.99
C ASN A 54 32.59 0.14 5.48
N ILE A 55 32.71 1.14 4.59
CA ILE A 55 32.90 0.88 3.16
C ILE A 55 34.27 0.25 2.96
N ALA A 56 34.30 -0.99 2.52
CA ALA A 56 35.53 -1.75 2.29
C ALA A 56 35.98 -1.73 0.82
N ALA A 57 35.05 -1.52 -0.11
CA ALA A 57 35.32 -1.43 -1.53
C ALA A 57 34.26 -0.63 -2.28
N ALA A 58 34.64 -0.05 -3.41
CA ALA A 58 33.74 0.62 -4.33
C ALA A 58 34.02 0.17 -5.77
N GLY A 59 32.97 0.08 -6.56
CA GLY A 59 33.06 -0.19 -8.00
C GLY A 59 33.57 1.04 -8.77
N ASN A 60 33.70 0.89 -10.06
CA ASN A 60 34.17 1.96 -10.97
C ASN A 60 33.04 2.49 -11.89
N GLU A 61 31.82 1.97 -11.74
CA GLU A 61 30.67 2.37 -12.56
C GLU A 61 29.66 3.14 -11.69
N PRO A 62 29.67 4.48 -11.71
CA PRO A 62 28.75 5.29 -10.96
C PRO A 62 27.35 5.21 -11.58
N SER A 63 26.35 5.04 -10.74
CA SER A 63 24.94 5.24 -11.08
C SER A 63 24.44 6.57 -10.52
N VAL A 64 23.44 7.14 -11.18
CA VAL A 64 22.84 8.41 -10.76
C VAL A 64 21.46 8.13 -10.20
N PHE A 65 21.22 8.61 -9.00
CA PHE A 65 19.91 8.66 -8.37
C PHE A 65 19.38 10.09 -8.42
N THR A 66 18.13 10.25 -8.83
CA THR A 66 17.40 11.51 -8.73
C THR A 66 16.19 11.32 -7.82
N GLY A 67 15.98 12.28 -6.95
CA GLY A 67 14.89 12.20 -5.99
C GLY A 67 14.52 13.58 -5.44
N VAL A 68 13.74 13.56 -4.39
CA VAL A 68 13.29 14.76 -3.69
C VAL A 68 13.64 14.62 -2.21
N CYS A 69 14.26 15.62 -1.64
CA CYS A 69 14.54 15.72 -0.22
C CYS A 69 13.55 16.71 0.41
N GLY A 70 12.83 16.27 1.43
CA GLY A 70 11.86 17.09 2.16
C GLY A 70 12.32 17.40 3.57
N ALA A 71 12.11 18.65 3.99
CA ALA A 71 12.30 19.11 5.35
C ALA A 71 11.22 20.15 5.70
N GLU A 72 11.26 20.71 6.88
CA GLU A 72 10.31 21.74 7.34
C GLU A 72 10.19 22.94 6.38
N SER A 73 11.26 23.26 5.64
CA SER A 73 11.30 24.34 4.66
C SER A 73 10.73 23.97 3.28
N GLY A 74 10.26 22.74 3.08
CA GLY A 74 9.69 22.25 1.82
C GLY A 74 10.49 21.15 1.15
N TRP A 75 10.17 20.89 -0.12
CA TRP A 75 10.75 19.83 -0.93
C TRP A 75 11.70 20.38 -1.97
N VAL A 76 12.91 19.83 -2.04
CA VAL A 76 13.92 20.22 -3.03
C VAL A 76 14.33 19.02 -3.87
N PRO A 77 14.49 19.17 -5.19
CA PRO A 77 15.04 18.11 -6.04
C PRO A 77 16.52 17.88 -5.67
N VAL A 78 16.90 16.62 -5.58
CA VAL A 78 18.26 16.22 -5.26
C VAL A 78 18.75 15.16 -6.24
N THR A 79 20.05 15.17 -6.49
CA THR A 79 20.73 14.16 -7.30
C THR A 79 21.94 13.65 -6.54
N ALA A 80 22.09 12.33 -6.50
CA ALA A 80 23.26 11.68 -5.96
C ALA A 80 23.91 10.79 -7.02
N SER A 81 25.22 10.79 -7.11
CA SER A 81 25.96 9.85 -7.94
C SER A 81 26.86 9.00 -7.05
N SER A 82 26.77 7.69 -7.20
CA SER A 82 27.56 6.74 -6.41
C SER A 82 27.84 5.48 -7.23
N PRO A 83 29.05 4.92 -7.15
CA PRO A 83 29.30 3.58 -7.63
C PRO A 83 28.64 2.55 -6.71
N THR A 84 28.62 1.30 -7.15
CA THR A 84 28.32 0.17 -6.25
C THR A 84 29.35 0.14 -5.12
N ILE A 85 28.91 0.03 -3.88
CA ILE A 85 29.77 -0.05 -2.70
C ILE A 85 29.63 -1.38 -1.99
N PHE A 86 30.73 -1.85 -1.42
CA PHE A 86 30.72 -2.98 -0.50
C PHE A 86 30.94 -2.48 0.92
N VAL A 87 29.91 -2.65 1.74
CA VAL A 87 29.94 -2.27 3.15
C VAL A 87 30.17 -3.55 3.96
N SER A 88 31.26 -3.60 4.72
CA SER A 88 31.68 -4.78 5.46
C SER A 88 30.75 -5.10 6.67
N LYS A 89 30.11 -4.05 7.20
CA LYS A 89 29.21 -4.19 8.35
C LYS A 89 28.12 -3.12 8.28
N ILE A 90 26.87 -3.56 8.32
CA ILE A 90 25.68 -2.71 8.45
C ILE A 90 24.72 -3.37 9.45
N GLU A 91 24.06 -2.58 10.25
CA GLU A 91 23.07 -3.07 11.17
C GLU A 91 21.76 -3.40 10.44
N THR A 92 21.14 -4.49 10.86
CA THR A 92 19.86 -4.92 10.30
C THR A 92 18.86 -5.14 11.41
N GLN A 93 17.63 -4.75 11.16
CA GLN A 93 16.50 -5.01 12.03
C GLN A 93 15.54 -5.98 11.35
N ARG A 94 15.05 -6.93 12.13
CA ARG A 94 13.91 -7.72 11.67
C ARG A 94 12.70 -6.82 11.66
N ARG A 95 12.08 -6.65 10.47
CA ARG A 95 10.82 -5.95 10.37
C ARG A 95 9.82 -6.62 11.30
N ALA A 96 9.18 -5.84 12.18
CA ALA A 96 8.06 -6.35 12.95
C ALA A 96 7.07 -6.96 11.94
N GLN A 97 6.94 -8.27 11.95
CA GLN A 97 5.88 -8.91 11.22
C GLN A 97 4.60 -8.38 11.86
N ALA A 98 3.96 -7.42 11.20
CA ALA A 98 2.52 -7.44 11.23
C ALA A 98 2.19 -8.92 10.97
N ARG A 99 1.36 -9.54 11.78
CA ARG A 99 0.86 -10.89 11.48
C ARG A 99 0.15 -10.76 10.15
N ASP A 100 0.89 -10.90 9.05
CA ASP A 100 0.34 -10.94 7.72
C ASP A 100 -0.48 -12.22 7.65
N ILE A 101 -1.72 -12.07 8.08
CA ILE A 101 -2.72 -13.09 7.85
C ILE A 101 -2.78 -13.20 6.32
N ALA A 102 -2.45 -14.38 5.82
CA ALA A 102 -2.50 -14.63 4.38
C ALA A 102 -3.84 -14.15 3.79
N PRO A 103 -3.86 -13.67 2.55
CA PRO A 103 -5.10 -13.29 1.90
C PRO A 103 -6.14 -14.41 1.99
N ILE A 104 -7.38 -14.04 2.32
CA ILE A 104 -8.48 -15.01 2.49
C ILE A 104 -8.78 -15.73 1.18
N LEU A 105 -8.76 -14.99 0.08
CA LEU A 105 -8.94 -15.54 -1.26
C LEU A 105 -7.60 -15.55 -2.01
N PRO A 106 -7.35 -16.54 -2.89
CA PRO A 106 -6.21 -16.48 -3.78
C PRO A 106 -6.29 -15.27 -4.71
N SER A 107 -5.16 -14.83 -5.27
CA SER A 107 -5.16 -13.77 -6.28
C SER A 107 -6.10 -14.12 -7.44
N PRO A 108 -6.85 -13.14 -7.98
CA PRO A 108 -7.69 -13.38 -9.16
C PRO A 108 -6.83 -13.89 -10.32
N LYS A 109 -7.36 -14.85 -11.07
CA LYS A 109 -6.70 -15.33 -12.28
C LYS A 109 -6.93 -14.34 -13.41
N PRO A 110 -5.95 -14.15 -14.32
CA PRO A 110 -6.15 -13.36 -15.52
C PRO A 110 -7.32 -13.87 -16.36
N GLU A 111 -8.15 -12.96 -16.84
CA GLU A 111 -9.32 -13.26 -17.67
C GLU A 111 -9.38 -12.31 -18.87
N MET A 112 -9.81 -12.83 -20.02
CA MET A 112 -10.02 -12.00 -21.20
C MET A 112 -11.38 -11.31 -21.11
N VAL A 113 -11.37 -9.97 -21.13
CA VAL A 113 -12.58 -9.15 -21.18
C VAL A 113 -12.84 -8.71 -22.61
N LYS A 114 -14.11 -8.74 -23.01
CA LYS A 114 -14.55 -8.34 -24.35
C LYS A 114 -14.92 -6.85 -24.45
N GLU A 115 -14.86 -6.14 -23.34
CA GLU A 115 -15.18 -4.72 -23.31
C GLU A 115 -14.06 -3.88 -23.95
N ASN A 116 -14.42 -2.98 -24.83
CA ASN A 116 -13.49 -2.07 -25.51
C ASN A 116 -13.51 -0.65 -24.95
N ASP A 117 -14.58 -0.32 -24.21
CA ASP A 117 -14.72 0.98 -23.55
C ASP A 117 -14.02 0.97 -22.18
N PRO A 118 -13.17 1.96 -21.87
CA PRO A 118 -12.48 2.03 -20.58
C PRO A 118 -13.39 1.93 -19.35
N ASP A 119 -14.54 2.60 -19.39
CA ASP A 119 -15.48 2.57 -18.26
C ASP A 119 -16.17 1.20 -18.16
N GLY A 120 -16.48 0.57 -19.28
CA GLY A 120 -17.00 -0.80 -19.36
C GLY A 120 -16.03 -1.80 -18.76
N VAL A 121 -14.72 -1.69 -19.04
CA VAL A 121 -13.66 -2.53 -18.45
C VAL A 121 -13.60 -2.36 -16.94
N ILE A 122 -13.65 -1.13 -16.45
CA ILE A 122 -13.64 -0.83 -15.00
C ILE A 122 -14.87 -1.47 -14.33
N PHE A 123 -16.07 -1.27 -14.86
CA PHE A 123 -17.29 -1.86 -14.30
C PHE A 123 -17.30 -3.39 -14.35
N ALA A 124 -16.76 -3.98 -15.41
CA ALA A 124 -16.61 -5.43 -15.51
C ALA A 124 -15.69 -5.97 -14.42
N ALA A 125 -14.55 -5.33 -14.17
CA ALA A 125 -13.62 -5.69 -13.10
C ALA A 125 -14.26 -5.57 -11.71
N MET A 126 -14.95 -4.46 -11.44
CA MET A 126 -15.66 -4.23 -10.18
C MET A 126 -16.73 -5.30 -9.94
N ARG A 127 -17.54 -5.61 -10.96
CA ARG A 127 -18.60 -6.63 -10.87
C ARG A 127 -18.03 -8.01 -10.60
N SER A 128 -17.00 -8.40 -11.33
CA SER A 128 -16.36 -9.71 -11.17
C SER A 128 -15.80 -9.90 -9.75
N GLU A 129 -15.10 -8.91 -9.20
CA GLU A 129 -14.59 -9.01 -7.83
C GLU A 129 -15.70 -8.90 -6.77
N GLN A 130 -16.75 -8.13 -7.03
CA GLN A 130 -17.89 -8.06 -6.11
C GLN A 130 -18.61 -9.40 -5.99
N GLU A 131 -18.88 -10.05 -7.11
CA GLU A 131 -19.52 -11.39 -7.13
C GLU A 131 -18.64 -12.41 -6.43
N ARG A 132 -17.34 -12.41 -6.71
CA ARG A 132 -16.37 -13.30 -6.09
C ARG A 132 -16.29 -13.10 -4.58
N ASN A 133 -16.18 -11.85 -4.12
CA ASN A 133 -16.07 -11.53 -2.70
C ASN A 133 -17.38 -11.79 -1.94
N LYS A 134 -18.52 -11.52 -2.53
CA LYS A 134 -19.82 -11.88 -1.93
C LYS A 134 -19.96 -13.40 -1.72
N ALA A 135 -19.41 -14.19 -2.63
CA ALA A 135 -19.50 -15.64 -2.56
C ALA A 135 -18.51 -16.24 -1.53
N ALA A 136 -17.30 -15.73 -1.43
CA ALA A 136 -16.19 -16.45 -0.82
C ALA A 136 -15.32 -15.66 0.17
N LEU A 137 -15.50 -14.33 0.32
CA LEU A 137 -14.71 -13.53 1.26
C LEU A 137 -15.20 -13.76 2.69
N VAL A 138 -14.70 -14.83 3.30
CA VAL A 138 -15.04 -15.21 4.68
C VAL A 138 -13.92 -16.06 5.28
N LEU A 139 -13.54 -15.77 6.53
CA LEU A 139 -12.65 -16.65 7.29
C LEU A 139 -13.42 -17.88 7.80
N PRO A 140 -12.72 -19.02 8.03
CA PRO A 140 -13.34 -20.16 8.71
C PRO A 140 -13.97 -19.72 10.03
N ASN A 141 -15.28 -19.97 10.18
CA ASN A 141 -16.08 -19.53 11.32
C ASN A 141 -16.22 -18.00 11.49
N GLY A 142 -15.86 -17.21 10.49
CA GLY A 142 -16.04 -15.76 10.49
C GLY A 142 -17.40 -15.31 9.97
N PRO A 143 -17.82 -14.07 10.26
CA PRO A 143 -19.03 -13.48 9.69
C PRO A 143 -18.86 -13.21 8.20
N LYS A 144 -19.92 -13.44 7.43
CA LYS A 144 -19.93 -13.03 6.01
C LYS A 144 -20.16 -11.52 5.89
N PRO A 145 -19.56 -10.87 4.88
CA PRO A 145 -19.95 -9.52 4.54
C PRO A 145 -21.42 -9.45 4.13
N TYR A 146 -22.17 -8.53 4.72
CA TYR A 146 -23.52 -8.23 4.25
C TYR A 146 -23.53 -7.06 3.26
N TYR A 147 -22.46 -6.25 3.25
CA TYR A 147 -22.31 -5.13 2.34
C TYR A 147 -20.86 -5.07 1.82
N ILE A 148 -20.72 -4.96 0.50
CA ILE A 148 -19.45 -4.71 -0.19
C ILE A 148 -19.70 -3.65 -1.25
N SER A 149 -18.93 -2.57 -1.21
CA SER A 149 -18.94 -1.53 -2.26
C SER A 149 -17.54 -1.25 -2.78
N TYR A 150 -17.48 -0.90 -4.04
CA TYR A 150 -16.29 -0.41 -4.71
C TYR A 150 -16.55 0.99 -5.26
N THR A 151 -15.57 1.85 -5.08
CA THR A 151 -15.58 3.18 -5.68
C THR A 151 -14.30 3.35 -6.48
N ILE A 152 -14.40 3.72 -7.75
CA ILE A 152 -13.28 4.07 -8.59
C ILE A 152 -13.57 5.41 -9.24
N ALA A 153 -12.67 6.37 -9.06
CA ALA A 153 -12.66 7.66 -9.74
C ALA A 153 -11.54 7.66 -10.78
N ARG A 154 -11.88 8.00 -12.02
CA ARG A 154 -10.93 8.22 -13.11
C ARG A 154 -10.90 9.70 -13.45
N TYR A 155 -9.76 10.34 -13.33
CA TYR A 155 -9.63 11.78 -13.47
C TYR A 155 -8.30 12.18 -14.09
N ARG A 156 -8.24 13.42 -14.55
CA ARG A 156 -7.03 14.11 -14.97
C ARG A 156 -7.07 15.55 -14.53
N HIS A 157 -5.93 16.12 -14.26
CA HIS A 157 -5.80 17.51 -13.88
C HIS A 157 -5.50 18.35 -15.10
N PHE A 158 -6.21 19.45 -15.21
CA PHE A 158 -5.94 20.51 -16.17
C PHE A 158 -5.49 21.75 -15.41
N GLN A 159 -4.31 22.27 -15.75
CA GLN A 159 -3.77 23.49 -15.15
C GLN A 159 -3.55 24.52 -16.25
N MET A 160 -4.07 25.71 -16.03
CA MET A 160 -3.86 26.86 -16.91
C MET A 160 -3.56 28.08 -16.07
N ALA A 161 -2.53 28.82 -16.46
CA ALA A 161 -2.21 30.12 -15.87
C ALA A 161 -1.95 31.13 -16.99
N ALA A 162 -2.49 32.31 -16.82
CA ALA A 162 -2.29 33.44 -17.75
C ALA A 162 -2.00 34.71 -16.94
N SER A 163 -1.15 35.59 -17.48
CA SER A 163 -0.84 36.88 -16.88
C SER A 163 -0.71 37.89 -17.99
N LEU A 164 -1.22 39.12 -17.76
CA LEU A 164 -1.18 40.25 -18.70
C LEU A 164 -1.60 39.90 -20.13
N GLY A 165 -2.59 39.00 -20.27
CA GLY A 165 -3.10 38.55 -21.56
C GLY A 165 -2.28 37.45 -22.25
N GLY A 166 -1.15 37.02 -21.66
CA GLY A 166 -0.32 35.94 -22.15
C GLY A 166 -0.55 34.62 -21.39
N LEU A 167 -0.63 33.51 -22.10
CA LEU A 167 -0.69 32.17 -21.53
C LEU A 167 0.69 31.80 -20.97
N MET A 168 0.79 31.58 -19.66
CA MET A 168 2.04 31.21 -18.99
C MET A 168 2.20 29.70 -18.81
N LEU A 169 1.10 29.00 -18.55
CA LEU A 169 1.08 27.57 -18.33
C LEU A 169 -0.20 26.99 -18.90
N SER A 170 -0.06 25.90 -19.64
CA SER A 170 -1.18 25.03 -20.02
C SER A 170 -0.69 23.59 -19.97
N ASN A 171 -1.18 22.85 -19.02
CA ASN A 171 -0.78 21.47 -18.81
C ASN A 171 -1.98 20.58 -18.52
N VAL A 172 -1.97 19.36 -19.07
CA VAL A 172 -2.96 18.32 -18.79
C VAL A 172 -2.21 17.10 -18.29
N SER A 173 -2.54 16.64 -17.09
CA SER A 173 -1.94 15.42 -16.57
C SER A 173 -2.38 14.19 -17.38
N PRO A 174 -1.63 13.09 -17.37
CA PRO A 174 -2.14 11.77 -17.72
C PRO A 174 -3.40 11.43 -16.92
N TRP A 175 -4.19 10.51 -17.43
CA TRP A 175 -5.29 9.93 -16.65
C TRP A 175 -4.75 9.24 -15.42
N GLN A 176 -5.48 9.38 -14.33
CA GLN A 176 -5.21 8.75 -13.04
C GLN A 176 -6.46 8.05 -12.55
N MET A 177 -6.28 6.99 -11.79
CA MET A 177 -7.38 6.31 -11.11
C MET A 177 -7.10 6.27 -9.60
N SER A 178 -8.14 6.52 -8.83
CA SER A 178 -8.15 6.31 -7.39
C SER A 178 -9.44 5.63 -7.00
N GLY A 179 -9.43 4.93 -5.89
CA GLY A 179 -10.63 4.27 -5.40
C GLY A 179 -10.34 3.39 -4.21
N GLY A 180 -11.34 2.65 -3.79
CA GLY A 180 -11.21 1.76 -2.67
C GLY A 180 -12.44 0.90 -2.46
N THR A 181 -12.36 0.12 -1.40
CA THR A 181 -13.33 -0.89 -1.02
C THR A 181 -13.86 -0.62 0.37
N GLN A 182 -15.17 -0.70 0.54
CA GLN A 182 -15.83 -0.79 1.83
C GLN A 182 -16.40 -2.20 2.01
N VAL A 183 -16.18 -2.79 3.18
CA VAL A 183 -16.76 -4.08 3.57
C VAL A 183 -17.36 -3.92 4.95
N LEU A 184 -18.63 -4.26 5.09
CA LEU A 184 -19.31 -4.28 6.37
C LEU A 184 -19.71 -5.71 6.76
N LEU A 185 -19.44 -6.07 8.01
CA LEU A 185 -19.74 -7.35 8.61
C LEU A 185 -20.89 -7.22 9.60
N GLY A 186 -21.65 -8.31 9.78
CA GLY A 186 -22.80 -8.34 10.66
C GLY A 186 -24.11 -8.20 9.91
N ASP A 187 -24.98 -7.32 10.38
CA ASP A 187 -26.29 -7.02 9.79
C ASP A 187 -26.64 -5.53 9.96
N TYR A 188 -27.86 -5.13 9.55
CA TYR A 188 -28.30 -3.74 9.65
C TYR A 188 -28.45 -3.22 11.08
N GLN A 189 -28.65 -4.09 12.05
CA GLN A 189 -28.78 -3.72 13.45
C GLN A 189 -27.42 -3.72 14.17
N ARG A 190 -26.55 -4.69 13.83
CA ARG A 190 -25.23 -4.85 14.45
C ARG A 190 -24.18 -5.12 13.40
N ASN A 191 -23.47 -4.07 13.03
CA ASN A 191 -22.44 -4.12 12.00
C ASN A 191 -21.09 -3.61 12.48
N SER A 192 -20.09 -3.80 11.64
CA SER A 192 -18.72 -3.33 11.87
C SER A 192 -18.50 -1.85 11.56
N ASP A 193 -19.56 -1.11 11.19
CA ASP A 193 -19.44 0.31 10.86
C ASP A 193 -19.04 1.14 12.09
N ALA A 194 -18.11 2.06 11.91
CA ALA A 194 -17.72 3.02 12.95
C ALA A 194 -18.52 4.30 12.76
N GLN A 195 -19.15 4.72 13.81
CA GLN A 195 -20.22 5.73 13.92
C GLN A 195 -20.03 7.08 13.19
N TYR A 196 -18.85 7.44 12.67
CA TYR A 196 -18.60 8.80 12.19
C TYR A 196 -17.71 8.95 10.96
N GLN A 197 -17.18 7.88 10.41
CA GLN A 197 -16.35 7.95 9.20
C GLN A 197 -16.58 6.72 8.32
N GLU A 198 -16.87 6.99 7.07
CA GLU A 198 -16.90 5.96 6.03
C GLU A 198 -15.51 5.34 5.91
N GLN A 199 -15.40 4.06 6.23
CA GLN A 199 -14.11 3.36 6.23
C GLN A 199 -13.92 2.70 4.88
N ILE A 200 -12.97 3.21 4.12
CA ILE A 200 -12.63 2.73 2.79
C ILE A 200 -11.16 2.33 2.78
N ALA A 201 -10.87 1.08 2.46
CA ALA A 201 -9.51 0.65 2.17
C ALA A 201 -9.11 1.08 0.76
N PRO A 202 -8.00 1.82 0.57
CA PRO A 202 -7.57 2.24 -0.75
C PRO A 202 -7.17 1.04 -1.61
N ALA A 203 -7.58 1.07 -2.89
CA ALA A 203 -7.15 0.11 -3.89
C ALA A 203 -5.94 0.66 -4.67
N GLN A 204 -4.94 -0.20 -4.90
CA GLN A 204 -3.83 0.13 -5.80
C GLN A 204 -4.30 -0.02 -7.25
N LEU A 205 -4.55 1.11 -7.91
CA LEU A 205 -5.11 1.15 -9.26
C LEU A 205 -4.06 1.63 -10.26
N PRO A 206 -4.06 1.09 -11.49
CA PRO A 206 -3.13 1.50 -12.54
C PRO A 206 -3.51 2.86 -13.14
N SER A 207 -2.57 3.52 -13.78
CA SER A 207 -2.84 4.75 -14.55
C SER A 207 -3.59 4.46 -15.84
N GLU A 208 -3.32 3.31 -16.47
CA GLU A 208 -4.01 2.82 -17.65
C GLU A 208 -5.07 1.79 -17.25
N VAL A 209 -6.16 1.75 -18.01
CA VAL A 209 -7.26 0.83 -17.71
C VAL A 209 -6.85 -0.58 -18.10
N ASP A 210 -6.62 -1.41 -17.12
CA ASP A 210 -6.31 -2.84 -17.25
C ASP A 210 -7.21 -3.65 -16.32
N TYR A 211 -7.96 -4.56 -16.87
CA TYR A 211 -8.95 -5.36 -16.16
C TYR A 211 -8.36 -6.19 -15.02
N ASP A 212 -7.27 -6.90 -15.29
CA ASP A 212 -6.68 -7.80 -14.32
C ASP A 212 -5.96 -7.03 -13.20
N VAL A 213 -5.32 -5.91 -13.52
CA VAL A 213 -4.66 -5.06 -12.54
C VAL A 213 -5.68 -4.38 -11.62
N ILE A 214 -6.81 -3.92 -12.18
CA ILE A 214 -7.92 -3.36 -11.38
C ILE A 214 -8.49 -4.42 -10.45
N ARG A 215 -8.79 -5.62 -10.94
CA ARG A 215 -9.27 -6.74 -10.13
C ARG A 215 -8.31 -7.06 -8.98
N ARG A 216 -7.02 -7.07 -9.27
CA ARG A 216 -6.00 -7.33 -8.24
C ARG A 216 -6.01 -6.27 -7.14
N GLY A 217 -6.07 -4.99 -7.51
CA GLY A 217 -6.17 -3.89 -6.54
C GLY A 217 -7.43 -3.97 -5.68
N LEU A 218 -8.57 -4.31 -6.28
CA LEU A 218 -9.83 -4.52 -5.56
C LEU A 218 -9.80 -5.75 -4.65
N TRP A 219 -9.15 -6.82 -5.07
CA TRP A 219 -8.95 -8.00 -4.24
C TRP A 219 -8.13 -7.69 -3.00
N GLU A 220 -6.98 -7.02 -3.16
CA GLU A 220 -6.10 -6.64 -2.05
C GLU A 220 -6.82 -5.71 -1.05
N SER A 221 -7.52 -4.71 -1.55
CA SER A 221 -8.27 -3.78 -0.70
C SER A 221 -9.48 -4.43 0.00
N SER A 222 -10.13 -5.40 -0.66
CA SER A 222 -11.24 -6.16 -0.06
C SER A 222 -10.76 -7.05 1.09
N ASP A 223 -9.63 -7.74 0.91
CA ASP A 223 -9.03 -8.57 1.95
C ASP A 223 -8.61 -7.73 3.16
N MET A 224 -7.96 -6.60 2.92
CA MET A 224 -7.56 -5.65 3.96
C MET A 224 -8.78 -5.12 4.71
N MET A 225 -9.82 -4.70 4.00
CA MET A 225 -11.02 -4.13 4.61
C MET A 225 -11.83 -5.16 5.40
N TYR A 226 -11.91 -6.40 4.93
CA TYR A 226 -12.55 -7.48 5.69
C TYR A 226 -11.86 -7.72 7.04
N LYS A 227 -10.52 -7.81 7.04
CA LYS A 227 -9.73 -7.99 8.25
C LYS A 227 -9.87 -6.82 9.22
N TYR A 228 -9.90 -5.61 8.69
CA TYR A 228 -10.14 -4.41 9.48
C TYR A 228 -11.55 -4.43 10.10
N ALA A 229 -12.57 -4.73 9.32
CA ALA A 229 -13.96 -4.82 9.79
C ALA A 229 -14.15 -5.87 10.88
N LEU A 230 -13.41 -6.99 10.83
CA LEU A 230 -13.39 -7.98 11.91
C LEU A 230 -12.85 -7.39 13.22
N GLY A 231 -11.77 -6.63 13.15
CA GLY A 231 -11.20 -5.95 14.31
C GLY A 231 -12.19 -4.96 14.93
N MET A 232 -12.83 -4.15 14.10
CA MET A 232 -13.85 -3.18 14.53
C MET A 232 -15.07 -3.85 15.16
N MET A 233 -15.54 -4.94 14.57
CA MET A 233 -16.65 -5.71 15.12
C MET A 233 -16.32 -6.30 16.49
N ALA A 234 -15.11 -6.85 16.64
CA ALA A 234 -14.65 -7.38 17.93
C ALA A 234 -14.56 -6.29 19.01
N GLN A 235 -14.06 -5.11 18.68
CA GLN A 235 -14.01 -3.97 19.59
C GLN A 235 -15.43 -3.52 19.99
N LYS A 236 -16.33 -3.41 19.04
CA LYS A 236 -17.73 -3.03 19.28
C LYS A 236 -18.44 -4.04 20.19
N MET A 237 -18.24 -5.33 19.94
CA MET A 237 -18.82 -6.39 20.78
C MET A 237 -18.26 -6.35 22.21
N ASN A 238 -16.96 -6.14 22.40
CA ASN A 238 -16.36 -5.99 23.72
C ASN A 238 -16.92 -4.76 24.45
N TYR A 239 -17.08 -3.62 23.74
CA TYR A 239 -17.68 -2.43 24.32
C TYR A 239 -19.11 -2.67 24.78
N LEU A 240 -19.96 -3.33 23.98
CA LEU A 240 -21.34 -3.64 24.31
C LEU A 240 -21.46 -4.64 25.47
N GLN A 241 -20.50 -5.56 25.62
CA GLN A 241 -20.47 -6.46 26.78
C GLN A 241 -20.18 -5.71 28.09
N GLN A 242 -19.32 -4.70 28.03
CA GLN A 242 -18.97 -3.87 29.19
C GLN A 242 -20.02 -2.78 29.48
N ASN A 243 -20.77 -2.35 28.47
CA ASN A 243 -21.79 -1.31 28.54
C ASN A 243 -23.09 -1.83 27.89
N PRO A 244 -23.84 -2.70 28.58
CA PRO A 244 -25.07 -3.23 28.02
C PRO A 244 -26.08 -2.10 27.77
N LEU A 245 -26.64 -2.06 26.55
CA LEU A 245 -27.68 -1.10 26.20
C LEU A 245 -28.95 -1.38 27.00
N PRO A 246 -29.71 -0.33 27.38
CA PRO A 246 -31.08 -0.49 27.91
C PRO A 246 -31.94 -1.31 26.93
N SER A 247 -32.86 -2.12 27.49
CA SER A 247 -33.65 -3.06 26.71
C SER A 247 -34.51 -2.44 25.59
N GLU A 248 -34.85 -1.16 25.68
CA GLU A 248 -35.57 -0.39 24.67
C GLU A 248 -34.70 0.08 23.50
N GLU A 249 -33.40 0.30 23.72
CA GLU A 249 -32.43 0.68 22.68
C GLU A 249 -31.81 -0.54 21.96
N ALA A 250 -31.91 -1.72 22.53
CA ALA A 250 -31.46 -2.97 21.90
C ALA A 250 -32.42 -3.46 20.79
N ALA A 251 -33.57 -2.83 20.64
CA ALA A 251 -34.58 -3.16 19.65
C ALA A 251 -34.56 -2.26 18.41
N LEU A 252 -33.70 -1.25 18.36
CA LEU A 252 -33.40 -0.37 17.21
C LEU A 252 -32.12 -0.80 16.51
#